data_2fe6a58b8cf67a91895b0f316f27fe02
#
_entry.id   2fe6a58b8cf67a91895b0f316f27fe02
#
_cell.length_a   1.000
_cell.length_b   1.000
_cell.length_c   1.000
_cell.angle_alpha   90.00
_cell.angle_beta   90.00
_cell.angle_gamma   90.00
#
_symmetry.space_group_name_H-M   'P 1'
#
loop_
_entity.id
_entity.type
_entity.pdbx_description
1 polymer ?
#
loop_
_entity_poly.entity_id
_entity_poly.type
_entity_poly.pdbx_seq_one_letter_code
_entity_poly.pdbx_strand_id
1 'polypeptide(L)'
;YSDEPWIGGYDLLNETHWDLAENELRNFYIDVTNEIRQYDQNHIIFIEGNGYANDFSGLTPPWDDKMVYSFHKYWSFNDSLDWVTWMRNEYGVPLWMGEGGENSNQWFTEAIKVFEENYIGWAFWPWKKLESISAPYAIPTNSNYQSLINYFRGESSAPSIENAVSGLMQLAEDSHISNNRFQRDVVDAMIRQVNSNETLPFSGQNTIPGLLYASDYDLGVMNYAYFDSDFATYHIN
;
A
#
# COMPACT_ATOMS: atom_id res chain seq x y z
N TYR A 1 -13.62 0.75 22.10
CA TYR A 1 -12.21 0.30 21.98
C TYR A 1 -11.22 1.15 22.79
N SER A 2 -11.69 2.11 23.58
CA SER A 2 -10.86 3.05 24.37
C SER A 2 -9.86 2.39 25.31
N ASP A 3 -10.13 1.18 25.75
CA ASP A 3 -9.30 0.40 26.68
C ASP A 3 -8.51 -0.73 25.97
N GLU A 4 -8.53 -0.77 24.62
CA GLU A 4 -7.89 -1.84 23.87
C GLU A 4 -6.45 -1.47 23.49
N PRO A 5 -5.42 -2.01 24.18
CA PRO A 5 -4.04 -1.59 24.01
C PRO A 5 -3.40 -2.05 22.68
N TRP A 6 -4.08 -2.91 21.93
CA TRP A 6 -3.60 -3.41 20.64
C TRP A 6 -4.04 -2.55 19.44
N ILE A 7 -4.92 -1.58 19.67
CA ILE A 7 -5.31 -0.58 18.68
C ILE A 7 -4.37 0.61 18.81
N GLY A 8 -3.70 1.00 17.72
CA GLY A 8 -2.79 2.15 17.70
C GLY A 8 -3.53 3.47 17.63
N GLY A 9 -4.63 3.51 16.90
CA GLY A 9 -5.42 4.72 16.68
C GLY A 9 -6.56 4.52 15.70
N TYR A 10 -7.22 5.62 15.35
CA TYR A 10 -8.35 5.68 14.44
C TYR A 10 -7.99 6.49 13.22
N ASP A 11 -8.05 5.88 12.04
CA ASP A 11 -8.08 6.59 10.78
C ASP A 11 -9.52 6.98 10.47
N LEU A 12 -9.78 8.28 10.34
CA LEU A 12 -11.15 8.77 10.38
C LEU A 12 -11.89 8.64 9.06
N LEU A 13 -11.19 8.76 7.93
CA LEU A 13 -11.82 8.75 6.62
C LEU A 13 -10.80 8.52 5.51
N ASN A 14 -10.94 7.42 4.79
CA ASN A 14 -10.03 7.03 3.72
C ASN A 14 -10.25 7.84 2.44
N GLU A 15 -9.18 8.42 1.90
CA GLU A 15 -9.04 8.97 0.55
C GLU A 15 -10.18 9.87 0.08
N THR A 16 -10.46 10.92 0.83
CA THR A 16 -11.43 11.90 0.35
C THR A 16 -10.96 12.53 -0.96
N HIS A 17 -11.87 12.64 -1.91
CA HIS A 17 -11.65 13.34 -3.17
C HIS A 17 -12.93 14.09 -3.54
N TRP A 18 -13.24 15.11 -2.76
CA TRP A 18 -14.49 15.86 -2.86
C TRP A 18 -14.23 17.30 -3.19
N ASP A 19 -15.14 17.90 -3.92
CA ASP A 19 -15.23 19.35 -4.09
C ASP A 19 -15.91 19.92 -2.84
N LEU A 20 -15.10 20.10 -1.79
CA LEU A 20 -15.55 20.55 -0.49
C LEU A 20 -15.39 22.08 -0.39
N ALA A 21 -16.33 22.72 0.31
CA ALA A 21 -16.17 24.11 0.69
C ALA A 21 -14.97 24.29 1.65
N GLU A 22 -14.39 25.47 1.65
CA GLU A 22 -13.25 25.82 2.51
C GLU A 22 -13.52 25.42 3.96
N ASN A 23 -12.61 24.68 4.56
CA ASN A 23 -12.67 24.14 5.92
C ASN A 23 -13.75 23.06 6.20
N GLU A 24 -14.51 22.61 5.25
CA GLU A 24 -15.58 21.63 5.49
C GLU A 24 -15.00 20.30 5.98
N LEU A 25 -13.97 19.78 5.32
CA LEU A 25 -13.26 18.56 5.74
C LEU A 25 -12.61 18.74 7.13
N ARG A 26 -12.00 19.89 7.39
CA ARG A 26 -11.43 20.20 8.69
C ARG A 26 -12.47 20.18 9.80
N ASN A 27 -13.60 20.83 9.59
CA ASN A 27 -14.67 20.87 10.58
C ASN A 27 -15.22 19.47 10.86
N PHE A 28 -15.42 18.68 9.82
CA PHE A 28 -15.80 17.28 9.98
C PHE A 28 -14.80 16.51 10.85
N TYR A 29 -13.52 16.60 10.57
CA TYR A 29 -12.48 15.91 11.35
C TYR A 29 -12.43 16.41 12.80
N ILE A 30 -12.58 17.69 13.04
CA ILE A 30 -12.62 18.28 14.39
C ILE A 30 -13.84 17.73 15.16
N ASP A 31 -15.02 17.70 14.55
CA ASP A 31 -16.24 17.21 15.18
C ASP A 31 -16.12 15.74 15.54
N VAL A 32 -15.61 14.90 14.63
CA VAL A 32 -15.38 13.46 14.89
C VAL A 32 -14.31 13.27 15.97
N THR A 33 -13.22 14.04 15.94
CA THR A 33 -12.17 13.99 16.97
C THR A 33 -12.76 14.32 18.35
N ASN A 34 -13.53 15.40 18.45
CA ASN A 34 -14.18 15.80 19.70
C ASN A 34 -15.13 14.75 20.24
N GLU A 35 -15.88 14.07 19.36
CA GLU A 35 -16.75 12.98 19.78
C GLU A 35 -15.95 11.77 20.29
N ILE A 36 -14.89 11.36 19.58
CA ILE A 36 -13.99 10.29 20.05
C ILE A 36 -13.40 10.63 21.42
N ARG A 37 -12.94 11.87 21.61
CA ARG A 37 -12.28 12.32 22.86
C ARG A 37 -13.21 12.35 24.08
N GLN A 38 -14.52 12.23 23.90
CA GLN A 38 -15.45 12.00 25.04
C GLN A 38 -15.27 10.60 25.65
N TYR A 39 -14.80 9.64 24.88
CA TYR A 39 -14.69 8.23 25.27
C TYR A 39 -13.25 7.72 25.32
N ASP A 40 -12.36 8.31 24.52
CA ASP A 40 -10.99 7.84 24.31
C ASP A 40 -10.00 9.00 24.27
N GLN A 41 -9.20 9.10 25.32
CA GLN A 41 -8.18 10.12 25.49
C GLN A 41 -6.77 9.62 25.07
N ASN A 42 -6.65 8.36 24.64
CA ASN A 42 -5.36 7.70 24.51
C ASN A 42 -4.94 7.41 23.07
N HIS A 43 -5.85 6.90 22.24
CA HIS A 43 -5.51 6.46 20.90
C HIS A 43 -5.20 7.64 19.95
N ILE A 44 -4.33 7.35 18.98
CA ILE A 44 -3.93 8.31 17.95
C ILE A 44 -5.10 8.58 17.00
N ILE A 45 -5.23 9.81 16.53
CA ILE A 45 -6.14 10.19 15.46
C ILE A 45 -5.31 10.39 14.19
N PHE A 46 -5.56 9.58 13.19
CA PHE A 46 -4.96 9.72 11.86
C PHE A 46 -5.87 10.57 10.98
N ILE A 47 -5.27 11.58 10.34
CA ILE A 47 -5.96 12.54 9.48
C ILE A 47 -5.38 12.43 8.08
N GLU A 48 -6.22 12.05 7.16
CA GLU A 48 -5.87 12.03 5.74
C GLU A 48 -6.19 13.38 5.06
N GLY A 49 -5.36 13.76 4.09
CA GLY A 49 -5.62 14.90 3.23
C GLY A 49 -6.80 14.66 2.28
N ASN A 50 -7.37 15.73 1.72
CA ASN A 50 -8.22 15.61 0.53
C ASN A 50 -7.37 15.17 -0.69
N GLY A 51 -7.98 14.94 -1.84
CA GLY A 51 -7.26 14.55 -3.04
C GLY A 51 -6.48 13.24 -2.87
N TYR A 52 -7.17 12.17 -2.48
CA TYR A 52 -6.57 10.85 -2.24
C TYR A 52 -5.47 10.87 -1.17
N ALA A 53 -5.78 11.47 0.00
CA ALA A 53 -4.88 11.62 1.15
C ALA A 53 -3.64 12.50 0.91
N ASN A 54 -3.63 13.40 -0.08
CA ASN A 54 -2.42 14.13 -0.46
C ASN A 54 -2.52 15.66 -0.37
N ASP A 55 -3.72 16.23 -0.25
CA ASP A 55 -3.92 17.65 -0.09
C ASP A 55 -4.32 18.01 1.36
N PHE A 56 -3.38 18.57 2.10
CA PHE A 56 -3.56 19.01 3.48
C PHE A 56 -3.93 20.49 3.61
N SER A 57 -4.30 21.14 2.53
CA SER A 57 -4.76 22.54 2.54
C SER A 57 -5.95 22.69 3.49
N GLY A 58 -5.86 23.64 4.42
CA GLY A 58 -6.88 23.88 5.44
C GLY A 58 -6.89 22.86 6.61
N LEU A 59 -6.11 21.79 6.58
CA LEU A 59 -6.04 20.80 7.66
C LEU A 59 -4.97 21.13 8.73
N THR A 60 -4.21 22.19 8.54
CA THR A 60 -3.26 22.73 9.52
C THR A 60 -3.75 24.05 10.12
N PRO A 61 -3.34 24.44 11.35
CA PRO A 61 -2.55 23.66 12.31
C PRO A 61 -3.33 22.47 12.92
N PRO A 62 -2.63 21.53 13.59
CA PRO A 62 -3.27 20.42 14.30
C PRO A 62 -4.21 20.93 15.41
N TRP A 63 -5.20 20.13 15.77
CA TRP A 63 -6.21 20.46 16.79
C TRP A 63 -6.29 19.46 17.94
N ASP A 64 -5.44 18.42 17.91
CA ASP A 64 -5.35 17.39 18.95
C ASP A 64 -3.89 17.01 19.17
N ASP A 65 -3.50 16.77 20.43
CA ASP A 65 -2.12 16.48 20.82
C ASP A 65 -1.67 15.06 20.42
N LYS A 66 -2.61 14.18 20.06
CA LYS A 66 -2.35 12.80 19.64
C LYS A 66 -2.78 12.59 18.17
N MET A 67 -2.40 13.51 17.32
CA MET A 67 -2.75 13.53 15.91
C MET A 67 -1.55 13.16 15.05
N VAL A 68 -1.80 12.46 13.95
CA VAL A 68 -0.84 12.10 12.92
C VAL A 68 -1.42 12.47 11.57
N TYR A 69 -0.64 13.10 10.70
CA TYR A 69 -1.03 13.27 9.30
C TYR A 69 -0.65 12.02 8.51
N SER A 70 -1.66 11.41 7.90
CA SER A 70 -1.55 10.21 7.06
C SER A 70 -1.65 10.61 5.60
N PHE A 71 -0.66 10.24 4.80
CA PHE A 71 -0.65 10.49 3.36
C PHE A 71 -0.51 9.18 2.59
N HIS A 72 -0.91 9.18 1.32
CA HIS A 72 -0.76 8.05 0.41
C HIS A 72 0.22 8.38 -0.71
N LYS A 73 0.99 7.37 -1.16
CA LYS A 73 1.96 7.58 -2.23
C LYS A 73 2.05 6.37 -3.15
N TYR A 74 1.76 6.59 -4.43
CA TYR A 74 1.81 5.56 -5.47
C TYR A 74 2.71 5.91 -6.67
N TRP A 75 3.07 7.17 -6.82
CA TRP A 75 3.81 7.67 -7.99
C TRP A 75 5.32 7.58 -7.84
N SER A 76 6.05 7.62 -8.96
CA SER A 76 7.48 7.91 -9.05
C SER A 76 7.69 9.43 -9.24
N PHE A 77 8.82 10.00 -8.79
CA PHE A 77 9.98 9.34 -8.21
C PHE A 77 9.90 9.32 -6.68
N ASN A 78 10.86 8.62 -6.03
CA ASN A 78 11.00 8.51 -4.58
C ASN A 78 12.19 9.36 -4.10
N ASP A 79 12.32 10.58 -4.56
CA ASP A 79 13.47 11.44 -4.36
C ASP A 79 13.31 12.44 -3.21
N SER A 80 12.11 12.85 -2.89
CA SER A 80 11.82 13.81 -1.81
C SER A 80 10.43 13.61 -1.22
N LEU A 81 10.33 13.98 0.07
CA LEU A 81 9.07 14.07 0.83
C LEU A 81 8.80 15.50 1.33
N ASP A 82 9.44 16.51 0.76
CA ASP A 82 9.31 17.91 1.20
C ASP A 82 7.86 18.39 1.19
N TRP A 83 7.04 17.86 0.28
CA TRP A 83 5.62 18.18 0.13
C TRP A 83 4.75 17.78 1.34
N VAL A 84 5.24 16.90 2.24
CA VAL A 84 4.56 16.53 3.50
C VAL A 84 5.40 16.81 4.74
N THR A 85 6.72 16.75 4.66
CA THR A 85 7.59 16.91 5.84
C THR A 85 7.56 18.32 6.43
N TRP A 86 7.15 19.31 5.64
CA TRP A 86 6.96 20.67 6.13
C TRP A 86 5.96 20.73 7.29
N MET A 87 4.90 19.91 7.29
CA MET A 87 3.91 19.89 8.38
C MET A 87 4.54 19.45 9.69
N ARG A 88 5.36 18.41 9.66
CA ARG A 88 6.12 17.99 10.84
C ARG A 88 7.10 19.06 11.30
N ASN A 89 7.80 19.67 10.37
CA ASN A 89 8.81 20.68 10.69
C ASN A 89 8.20 21.94 11.30
N GLU A 90 7.01 22.33 10.88
CA GLU A 90 6.32 23.52 11.37
C GLU A 90 5.52 23.27 12.64
N TYR A 91 4.82 22.13 12.73
CA TYR A 91 3.86 21.87 13.81
C TYR A 91 4.31 20.79 14.80
N GLY A 92 5.40 20.06 14.53
CA GLY A 92 5.87 18.99 15.39
C GLY A 92 4.98 17.74 15.39
N VAL A 93 4.09 17.59 14.42
CA VAL A 93 3.16 16.45 14.32
C VAL A 93 3.79 15.31 13.52
N PRO A 94 3.72 14.06 13.99
CA PRO A 94 4.23 12.93 13.24
C PRO A 94 3.51 12.72 11.89
N LEU A 95 4.21 12.07 10.96
CA LEU A 95 3.70 11.69 9.66
C LEU A 95 3.62 10.16 9.55
N TRP A 96 2.65 9.68 8.79
CA TRP A 96 2.45 8.29 8.47
C TRP A 96 2.16 8.13 6.98
N MET A 97 2.86 7.22 6.32
CA MET A 97 2.47 6.80 4.97
C MET A 97 1.45 5.68 5.10
N GLY A 98 0.17 6.05 5.08
CA GLY A 98 -0.95 5.16 5.38
C GLY A 98 -1.21 4.14 4.28
N GLU A 99 -0.92 4.51 3.04
CA GLU A 99 -1.13 3.63 1.89
C GLU A 99 -0.19 3.97 0.74
N GLY A 100 0.41 2.95 0.17
CA GLY A 100 1.24 3.06 -1.02
C GLY A 100 1.65 1.70 -1.54
N GLY A 101 1.95 1.59 -2.82
CA GLY A 101 2.31 0.31 -3.41
C GLY A 101 1.86 0.16 -4.85
N GLU A 102 1.37 -1.04 -5.19
CA GLU A 102 0.94 -1.41 -6.55
C GLU A 102 1.96 -1.01 -7.61
N ASN A 103 3.25 -1.25 -7.32
CA ASN A 103 4.37 -0.78 -8.10
C ASN A 103 5.48 -1.83 -8.21
N SER A 104 6.59 -1.50 -8.85
CA SER A 104 7.73 -2.40 -9.02
C SER A 104 8.48 -2.66 -7.72
N ASN A 105 9.25 -3.74 -7.67
CA ASN A 105 10.12 -4.04 -6.54
C ASN A 105 11.14 -2.92 -6.27
N GLN A 106 11.66 -2.29 -7.31
CA GLN A 106 12.53 -1.12 -7.18
C GLN A 106 11.82 0.03 -6.47
N TRP A 107 10.59 0.33 -6.88
CA TRP A 107 9.80 1.39 -6.24
C TRP A 107 9.61 1.12 -4.74
N PHE A 108 9.29 -0.13 -4.35
CA PHE A 108 9.15 -0.49 -2.93
C PHE A 108 10.44 -0.21 -2.16
N THR A 109 11.57 -0.70 -2.66
CA THR A 109 12.87 -0.51 -2.00
C THR A 109 13.20 0.98 -1.83
N GLU A 110 13.03 1.78 -2.86
CA GLU A 110 13.34 3.22 -2.84
C GLU A 110 12.37 4.00 -1.95
N ALA A 111 11.06 3.76 -2.08
CA ALA A 111 10.05 4.47 -1.31
C ALA A 111 10.19 4.19 0.19
N ILE A 112 10.30 2.92 0.58
CA ILE A 112 10.44 2.53 1.98
C ILE A 112 11.73 3.11 2.57
N LYS A 113 12.83 3.06 1.82
CA LYS A 113 14.09 3.69 2.26
C LYS A 113 13.93 5.18 2.56
N VAL A 114 13.28 5.91 1.66
CA VAL A 114 13.02 7.35 1.86
C VAL A 114 12.10 7.59 3.06
N PHE A 115 11.08 6.75 3.28
CA PHE A 115 10.22 6.87 4.48
C PHE A 115 11.01 6.64 5.76
N GLU A 116 11.77 5.56 5.85
CA GLU A 116 12.56 5.21 7.04
C GLU A 116 13.67 6.22 7.34
N GLU A 117 14.38 6.71 6.32
CA GLU A 117 15.38 7.78 6.46
C GLU A 117 14.78 9.10 6.96
N ASN A 118 13.49 9.32 6.73
CA ASN A 118 12.74 10.47 7.22
C ASN A 118 11.95 10.19 8.52
N TYR A 119 12.16 9.03 9.17
CA TYR A 119 11.42 8.64 10.39
C TYR A 119 9.90 8.65 10.20
N ILE A 120 9.43 8.20 9.04
CA ILE A 120 8.02 8.04 8.70
C ILE A 120 7.70 6.55 8.70
N GLY A 121 6.74 6.14 9.53
CA GLY A 121 6.20 4.80 9.49
C GLY A 121 5.36 4.62 8.22
N TRP A 122 5.23 3.38 7.77
CA TRP A 122 4.56 3.09 6.51
C TRP A 122 3.71 1.83 6.56
N ALA A 123 2.65 1.83 5.75
CA ALA A 123 1.88 0.66 5.38
C ALA A 123 1.75 0.63 3.86
N PHE A 124 1.67 -0.55 3.28
CA PHE A 124 1.55 -0.67 1.84
C PHE A 124 0.21 -1.33 1.44
N TRP A 125 -0.20 -1.05 0.22
CA TRP A 125 -1.41 -1.58 -0.39
C TRP A 125 -1.09 -2.41 -1.64
N PRO A 126 -1.77 -3.57 -1.83
CA PRO A 126 -2.47 -4.36 -0.83
C PRO A 126 -1.61 -5.50 -0.28
N TRP A 127 -2.00 -6.09 0.86
CA TRP A 127 -1.35 -7.30 1.39
C TRP A 127 -1.50 -8.50 0.45
N LYS A 128 -2.68 -8.64 -0.15
CA LYS A 128 -2.98 -9.66 -1.15
C LYS A 128 -4.02 -9.15 -2.14
N LYS A 129 -3.90 -9.55 -3.40
CA LYS A 129 -4.80 -9.17 -4.47
C LYS A 129 -4.93 -10.28 -5.49
N LEU A 130 -6.07 -10.32 -6.20
CA LEU A 130 -6.31 -11.32 -7.24
C LEU A 130 -5.27 -11.19 -8.37
N GLU A 131 -4.56 -12.28 -8.67
CA GLU A 131 -3.52 -12.38 -9.70
C GLU A 131 -2.46 -11.27 -9.70
N SER A 132 -2.28 -10.60 -8.57
CA SER A 132 -1.29 -9.52 -8.45
C SER A 132 0.14 -10.02 -8.59
N ILE A 133 1.00 -9.19 -9.18
CA ILE A 133 2.45 -9.37 -9.25
C ILE A 133 3.19 -8.39 -8.32
N SER A 134 2.47 -7.47 -7.69
CA SER A 134 3.04 -6.40 -6.83
C SER A 134 2.56 -6.46 -5.38
N ALA A 135 1.91 -7.53 -4.97
CA ALA A 135 1.52 -7.78 -3.58
C ALA A 135 2.30 -8.96 -3.01
N PRO A 136 2.53 -9.03 -1.68
CA PRO A 136 3.17 -10.18 -1.03
C PRO A 136 2.49 -11.51 -1.32
N TYR A 137 1.17 -11.49 -1.52
CA TYR A 137 0.40 -12.68 -1.87
C TYR A 137 -0.51 -12.42 -3.05
N ALA A 138 -0.51 -13.34 -4.01
CA ALA A 138 -1.45 -13.35 -5.13
C ALA A 138 -2.53 -14.40 -4.90
N ILE A 139 -3.78 -13.99 -4.93
CA ILE A 139 -4.94 -14.88 -4.86
C ILE A 139 -5.15 -15.47 -6.26
N PRO A 140 -5.18 -16.80 -6.43
CA PRO A 140 -5.48 -17.39 -7.73
C PRO A 140 -6.93 -17.12 -8.13
N THR A 141 -7.17 -16.86 -9.42
CA THR A 141 -8.52 -16.76 -9.92
C THR A 141 -9.09 -18.12 -10.31
N ASN A 142 -10.40 -18.29 -10.19
CA ASN A 142 -11.09 -19.48 -10.71
C ASN A 142 -11.94 -19.13 -11.92
N SER A 143 -12.22 -20.10 -12.78
CA SER A 143 -12.89 -19.87 -14.06
C SER A 143 -14.31 -19.32 -13.93
N ASN A 144 -15.04 -19.73 -12.90
CA ASN A 144 -16.39 -19.24 -12.65
C ASN A 144 -16.39 -17.79 -12.19
N TYR A 145 -15.45 -17.39 -11.34
CA TYR A 145 -15.26 -16.01 -10.93
C TYR A 145 -14.76 -15.14 -12.10
N GLN A 146 -13.87 -15.67 -12.93
CA GLN A 146 -13.41 -14.97 -14.14
C GLN A 146 -14.57 -14.67 -15.10
N SER A 147 -15.54 -15.57 -15.19
CA SER A 147 -16.75 -15.34 -16.00
C SER A 147 -17.58 -14.17 -15.48
N LEU A 148 -17.64 -13.96 -14.16
CA LEU A 148 -18.27 -12.78 -13.55
C LEU A 148 -17.50 -11.50 -13.88
N ILE A 149 -16.17 -11.51 -13.76
CA ILE A 149 -15.33 -10.37 -14.11
C ILE A 149 -15.55 -9.97 -15.56
N ASN A 150 -15.51 -10.93 -16.49
CA ASN A 150 -15.72 -10.70 -17.92
C ASN A 150 -17.12 -10.10 -18.20
N TYR A 151 -18.13 -10.58 -17.50
CA TYR A 151 -19.47 -10.02 -17.61
C TYR A 151 -19.53 -8.55 -17.14
N PHE A 152 -18.97 -8.24 -15.97
CA PHE A 152 -18.94 -6.86 -15.46
C PHE A 152 -18.11 -5.91 -16.33
N ARG A 153 -17.13 -6.42 -17.04
CA ARG A 153 -16.34 -5.66 -18.03
C ARG A 153 -17.06 -5.50 -19.39
N GLY A 154 -18.20 -6.15 -19.58
CA GLY A 154 -18.92 -6.16 -20.86
C GLY A 154 -18.29 -7.05 -21.93
N GLU A 155 -17.42 -7.96 -21.55
CA GLU A 155 -16.66 -8.84 -22.45
C GLU A 155 -17.39 -10.17 -22.74
N SER A 156 -18.40 -10.51 -21.93
CA SER A 156 -19.20 -11.73 -22.09
C SER A 156 -20.65 -11.55 -21.65
N SER A 157 -21.50 -12.52 -21.98
CA SER A 157 -22.84 -12.63 -21.40
C SER A 157 -22.78 -13.01 -19.93
N ALA A 158 -23.86 -12.72 -19.17
CA ALA A 158 -23.96 -13.10 -17.77
C ALA A 158 -23.81 -14.63 -17.58
N PRO A 159 -22.99 -15.08 -16.64
CA PRO A 159 -22.94 -16.50 -16.27
C PRO A 159 -24.27 -16.94 -15.63
N SER A 160 -24.48 -18.25 -15.51
CA SER A 160 -25.60 -18.76 -14.72
C SER A 160 -25.45 -18.36 -13.24
N ILE A 161 -26.56 -18.24 -12.52
CA ILE A 161 -26.54 -17.93 -11.08
C ILE A 161 -25.72 -18.99 -10.31
N GLU A 162 -25.83 -20.26 -10.68
CA GLU A 162 -25.08 -21.35 -10.09
C GLU A 162 -23.57 -21.16 -10.26
N ASN A 163 -23.10 -20.86 -11.46
CA ASN A 163 -21.69 -20.58 -11.73
C ASN A 163 -21.21 -19.31 -11.01
N ALA A 164 -22.02 -18.27 -10.97
CA ALA A 164 -21.69 -17.02 -10.27
C ALA A 164 -21.50 -17.27 -8.76
N VAL A 165 -22.44 -17.96 -8.13
CA VAL A 165 -22.36 -18.32 -6.70
C VAL A 165 -21.16 -19.25 -6.44
N SER A 166 -20.98 -20.28 -7.25
CA SER A 166 -19.85 -21.20 -7.13
C SER A 166 -18.52 -20.45 -7.27
N GLY A 167 -18.41 -19.52 -8.22
CA GLY A 167 -17.19 -18.70 -8.41
C GLY A 167 -16.87 -17.83 -7.20
N LEU A 168 -17.87 -17.18 -6.61
CA LEU A 168 -17.71 -16.35 -5.41
C LEU A 168 -17.34 -17.16 -4.17
N MET A 169 -17.98 -18.33 -3.97
CA MET A 169 -17.67 -19.22 -2.85
C MET A 169 -16.26 -19.77 -2.98
N GLN A 170 -15.87 -20.17 -4.20
CA GLN A 170 -14.50 -20.64 -4.45
C GLN A 170 -13.47 -19.53 -4.23
N LEU A 171 -13.76 -18.29 -4.63
CA LEU A 171 -12.87 -17.15 -4.36
C LEU A 171 -12.68 -16.92 -2.87
N ALA A 172 -13.71 -17.11 -2.05
CA ALA A 172 -13.59 -17.02 -0.60
C ALA A 172 -12.59 -18.06 -0.05
N GLU A 173 -12.65 -19.29 -0.54
CA GLU A 173 -11.68 -20.35 -0.20
C GLU A 173 -10.28 -20.03 -0.74
N ASP A 174 -10.19 -19.59 -1.99
CA ASP A 174 -8.93 -19.22 -2.64
C ASP A 174 -8.26 -18.04 -1.93
N SER A 175 -9.05 -17.20 -1.26
CA SER A 175 -8.54 -16.05 -0.47
C SER A 175 -7.88 -16.46 0.85
N HIS A 176 -8.00 -17.72 1.30
CA HIS A 176 -7.27 -18.19 2.46
C HIS A 176 -5.76 -18.21 2.16
N ILE A 177 -4.96 -17.68 3.09
CA ILE A 177 -3.53 -17.42 2.86
C ILE A 177 -2.74 -18.67 2.43
N SER A 178 -3.13 -19.86 2.88
CA SER A 178 -2.50 -21.12 2.48
C SER A 178 -2.71 -21.48 1.00
N ASN A 179 -3.69 -20.89 0.34
CA ASN A 179 -4.02 -21.10 -1.06
C ASN A 179 -3.43 -20.03 -1.97
N ASN A 180 -2.80 -19.00 -1.39
CA ASN A 180 -2.22 -17.91 -2.15
C ASN A 180 -0.78 -18.21 -2.56
N ARG A 181 -0.38 -17.65 -3.69
CA ARG A 181 1.01 -17.67 -4.13
C ARG A 181 1.80 -16.59 -3.37
N PHE A 182 2.78 -17.00 -2.58
CA PHE A 182 3.70 -16.09 -1.91
C PHE A 182 4.71 -15.52 -2.91
N GLN A 183 4.85 -14.21 -2.94
CA GLN A 183 5.76 -13.47 -3.80
C GLN A 183 6.98 -13.02 -3.00
N ARG A 184 7.97 -13.90 -2.96
CA ARG A 184 9.20 -13.70 -2.18
C ARG A 184 9.96 -12.46 -2.59
N ASP A 185 10.01 -12.16 -3.87
CA ASP A 185 10.71 -11.02 -4.45
C ASP A 185 10.12 -9.68 -3.99
N VAL A 186 8.79 -9.57 -3.92
CA VAL A 186 8.11 -8.39 -3.40
C VAL A 186 8.47 -8.15 -1.93
N VAL A 187 8.37 -9.19 -1.10
CA VAL A 187 8.70 -9.08 0.33
C VAL A 187 10.19 -8.78 0.53
N ASP A 188 11.06 -9.38 -0.28
CA ASP A 188 12.49 -9.14 -0.24
C ASP A 188 12.83 -7.67 -0.56
N ALA A 189 12.17 -7.10 -1.58
CA ALA A 189 12.31 -5.70 -1.96
C ALA A 189 11.88 -4.75 -0.84
N MET A 190 10.79 -5.09 -0.14
CA MET A 190 10.24 -4.25 0.94
C MET A 190 11.05 -4.30 2.23
N ILE A 191 11.74 -5.38 2.51
CA ILE A 191 12.36 -5.60 3.82
C ILE A 191 13.88 -5.65 3.73
N ARG A 192 14.46 -6.61 3.01
CA ARG A 192 15.91 -6.81 2.98
C ARG A 192 16.62 -5.78 2.14
N GLN A 193 16.12 -5.53 0.93
CA GLN A 193 16.79 -4.65 -0.03
C GLN A 193 16.83 -3.18 0.43
N VAL A 194 15.92 -2.76 1.27
CA VAL A 194 15.92 -1.41 1.88
C VAL A 194 17.24 -1.15 2.62
N ASN A 195 17.79 -2.18 3.26
CA ASN A 195 18.97 -2.07 4.14
C ASN A 195 20.18 -2.88 3.66
N SER A 196 20.13 -3.51 2.48
CA SER A 196 21.21 -4.39 2.00
C SER A 196 21.34 -4.36 0.48
N ASN A 197 22.59 -4.27 0.01
CA ASN A 197 22.94 -4.43 -1.39
C ASN A 197 23.33 -5.90 -1.73
N GLU A 198 23.19 -6.82 -0.81
CA GLU A 198 23.44 -8.23 -1.05
C GLU A 198 22.50 -8.79 -2.11
N THR A 199 23.03 -9.58 -3.03
CA THR A 199 22.24 -10.29 -4.04
C THR A 199 21.95 -11.72 -3.59
N LEU A 200 20.75 -12.21 -3.87
CA LEU A 200 20.34 -13.58 -3.57
C LEU A 200 19.82 -14.26 -4.84
N PRO A 201 20.16 -15.55 -5.07
CA PRO A 201 19.61 -16.29 -6.21
C PRO A 201 18.08 -16.30 -6.20
N PHE A 202 17.46 -16.01 -7.35
CA PHE A 202 16.00 -16.06 -7.51
C PHE A 202 15.45 -17.45 -7.21
N SER A 203 16.03 -18.50 -7.81
CA SER A 203 15.53 -19.89 -7.75
C SER A 203 16.56 -20.93 -7.29
N GLY A 204 17.41 -20.58 -6.32
CA GLY A 204 18.42 -21.51 -5.81
C GLY A 204 19.66 -21.64 -6.70
N GLN A 205 20.39 -22.77 -6.60
CA GLN A 205 21.61 -22.95 -7.39
C GLN A 205 21.29 -23.42 -8.80
N ASN A 206 21.77 -22.68 -9.80
CA ASN A 206 21.71 -23.06 -11.18
C ASN A 206 22.80 -24.11 -11.51
N THR A 207 22.43 -25.17 -12.20
CA THR A 207 23.36 -26.24 -12.64
C THR A 207 23.70 -26.07 -14.10
N ILE A 208 25.01 -26.19 -14.43
CA ILE A 208 25.48 -26.19 -15.81
C ILE A 208 26.10 -27.58 -16.10
N PRO A 209 25.65 -28.29 -17.15
CA PRO A 209 24.64 -27.86 -18.14
C PRO A 209 23.19 -27.89 -17.58
N GLY A 210 22.38 -26.91 -17.97
CA GLY A 210 20.98 -26.77 -17.54
C GLY A 210 20.27 -25.64 -18.29
N LEU A 211 18.99 -25.45 -17.98
CA LEU A 211 18.17 -24.38 -18.51
C LEU A 211 18.16 -23.22 -17.51
N LEU A 212 18.52 -22.02 -17.96
CA LEU A 212 18.45 -20.77 -17.24
C LEU A 212 17.48 -19.85 -17.95
N TYR A 213 16.49 -19.34 -17.22
CA TYR A 213 15.60 -18.31 -17.76
C TYR A 213 16.17 -16.93 -17.49
N ALA A 214 16.24 -16.07 -18.51
CA ALA A 214 16.73 -14.72 -18.36
C ALA A 214 15.86 -13.84 -17.43
N SER A 215 14.61 -14.26 -17.18
CA SER A 215 13.71 -13.63 -16.21
C SER A 215 14.08 -13.92 -14.75
N ASP A 216 14.86 -14.99 -14.50
CA ASP A 216 15.20 -15.46 -13.15
C ASP A 216 16.51 -14.82 -12.67
N TYR A 217 16.65 -13.50 -12.84
CA TYR A 217 17.79 -12.76 -12.33
C TYR A 217 17.76 -12.69 -10.79
N ASP A 218 18.89 -12.42 -10.18
CA ASP A 218 19.05 -12.39 -8.74
C ASP A 218 18.15 -11.35 -8.08
N LEU A 219 17.67 -11.66 -6.88
CA LEU A 219 16.98 -10.70 -6.01
C LEU A 219 18.00 -9.71 -5.44
N GLY A 220 17.72 -8.43 -5.56
CA GLY A 220 18.59 -7.37 -5.03
C GLY A 220 18.31 -6.03 -5.68
N VAL A 221 19.00 -5.02 -5.17
CA VAL A 221 18.84 -3.63 -5.62
C VAL A 221 19.38 -3.46 -7.04
N MET A 222 18.81 -2.54 -7.79
CA MET A 222 19.33 -2.09 -9.07
C MET A 222 20.81 -1.67 -8.96
N ASN A 223 21.60 -1.94 -10.01
CA ASN A 223 23.05 -1.81 -10.09
C ASN A 223 23.87 -2.84 -9.26
N TYR A 224 23.23 -3.74 -8.54
CA TYR A 224 23.87 -4.88 -7.85
C TYR A 224 23.38 -6.21 -8.43
N ALA A 225 22.09 -6.45 -8.42
CA ALA A 225 21.48 -7.68 -8.94
C ALA A 225 21.14 -7.58 -10.44
N TYR A 226 20.78 -6.42 -10.91
CA TYR A 226 20.43 -6.12 -12.31
C TYR A 226 20.70 -4.65 -12.62
N PHE A 227 20.59 -4.30 -13.91
CA PHE A 227 20.68 -2.93 -14.38
C PHE A 227 19.45 -2.59 -15.22
N ASP A 228 18.81 -1.46 -14.90
CA ASP A 228 17.75 -0.88 -15.70
C ASP A 228 18.19 0.53 -16.16
N SER A 229 17.91 0.86 -17.40
CA SER A 229 18.18 2.18 -17.97
C SER A 229 17.04 3.17 -17.77
N ASP A 230 15.86 2.69 -17.40
CA ASP A 230 14.69 3.50 -17.08
C ASP A 230 14.53 3.59 -15.55
N PHE A 231 14.79 4.77 -15.00
CA PHE A 231 14.69 5.02 -13.57
C PHE A 231 13.26 5.35 -13.12
N ALA A 232 12.34 5.57 -14.07
CA ALA A 232 10.93 5.75 -13.74
C ALA A 232 10.27 4.38 -13.53
N THR A 233 9.72 4.17 -12.36
CA THR A 233 8.92 3.00 -12.07
C THR A 233 7.45 3.36 -12.26
N TYR A 234 6.71 2.51 -12.95
CA TYR A 234 5.32 2.75 -13.28
C TYR A 234 4.41 1.88 -12.43
N HIS A 235 3.22 2.39 -12.18
CA HIS A 235 2.16 1.66 -11.51
C HIS A 235 1.85 0.38 -12.28
N ILE A 236 1.96 -0.77 -11.61
CA ILE A 236 1.81 -2.10 -12.21
C ILE A 236 0.73 -2.87 -11.49
N ASN A 237 -0.51 -2.89 -12.09
CA ASN A 237 -1.51 -3.81 -11.53
C ASN A 237 -2.75 -4.01 -12.35
#